data_f7a70d44f70b2330461e88c7b65ae19b
#
_entry.id   f7a70d44f70b2330461e88c7b65ae19b
#
_cell.length_a   1.000
_cell.length_b   1.000
_cell.length_c   1.000
_cell.angle_alpha   90.00
_cell.angle_beta   90.00
_cell.angle_gamma   90.00
#
_symmetry.space_group_name_H-M   'P 1'
#
loop_
_entity.id
_entity.type
_entity.pdbx_description
1 polymer ?
#
loop_
_entity_poly.entity_id
_entity_poly.type
_entity_poly.pdbx_seq_one_letter_code
_entity_poly.pdbx_strand_id
1 'polypeptide(L)'
;MANVVKKHSISSELAQKMVDQAVAKARELGVTENVAILDDGGNLKAFSRMDGAPIPTIEMAQNKAYTALLGVSTQDFFNFIQGDPSLLAGIPTLARMAAWGGGFPIKVDGEIVGAIGVSGAPTVQNDVDCARAALVLVPDAGPTEQ
;
A
#
# COMPACT_ATOMS: atom_id res chain seq x y z
N MET A 1 24.48 8.02 25.69
CA MET A 1 23.26 7.65 24.92
C MET A 1 23.27 8.39 23.62
N ALA A 2 23.21 7.64 22.53
CA ALA A 2 23.14 8.26 21.21
C ALA A 2 21.78 8.93 21.01
N ASN A 3 21.78 10.08 20.32
CA ASN A 3 20.54 10.79 20.00
C ASN A 3 20.01 10.31 18.64
N VAL A 4 19.95 9.00 18.49
CA VAL A 4 19.46 8.33 17.28
C VAL A 4 18.53 7.19 17.68
N VAL A 5 17.65 6.82 16.78
CA VAL A 5 16.76 5.70 17.02
C VAL A 5 17.06 4.61 16.00
N LYS A 6 16.91 3.36 16.42
CA LYS A 6 16.97 2.23 15.50
C LYS A 6 15.58 1.99 14.94
N LYS A 7 15.50 1.69 13.67
CA LYS A 7 14.24 1.27 13.08
C LYS A 7 14.52 0.25 12.00
N HIS A 8 13.51 -0.57 11.73
CA HIS A 8 13.59 -1.59 10.71
C HIS A 8 12.95 -1.10 9.43
N SER A 9 13.45 -1.60 8.32
CA SER A 9 12.95 -1.24 7.00
C SER A 9 12.85 -2.51 6.18
N ILE A 10 11.84 -2.58 5.31
CA ILE A 10 11.63 -3.75 4.47
C ILE A 10 12.84 -3.97 3.55
N SER A 11 13.24 -5.23 3.38
CA SER A 11 14.31 -5.57 2.46
C SER A 11 13.82 -5.53 1.02
N SER A 12 14.74 -5.29 0.08
CA SER A 12 14.39 -5.34 -1.34
C SER A 12 13.94 -6.74 -1.75
N GLU A 13 14.48 -7.78 -1.11
CA GLU A 13 14.08 -9.15 -1.41
C GLU A 13 12.63 -9.42 -1.05
N LEU A 14 12.21 -9.05 0.16
CA LEU A 14 10.81 -9.23 0.56
C LEU A 14 9.90 -8.33 -0.29
N ALA A 15 10.32 -7.09 -0.52
CA ALA A 15 9.52 -6.16 -1.33
C ALA A 15 9.24 -6.72 -2.73
N GLN A 16 10.26 -7.29 -3.37
CA GLN A 16 10.08 -7.87 -4.71
C GLN A 16 9.18 -9.09 -4.68
N LYS A 17 9.31 -9.94 -3.66
CA LYS A 17 8.42 -11.10 -3.52
C LYS A 17 6.98 -10.67 -3.33
N MET A 18 6.75 -9.61 -2.58
CA MET A 18 5.39 -9.09 -2.38
C MET A 18 4.81 -8.54 -3.67
N VAL A 19 5.60 -7.82 -4.46
CA VAL A 19 5.18 -7.36 -5.77
C VAL A 19 4.77 -8.55 -6.64
N ASP A 20 5.62 -9.57 -6.70
CA ASP A 20 5.36 -10.75 -7.52
C ASP A 20 4.07 -11.46 -7.09
N GLN A 21 3.83 -11.54 -5.80
CA GLN A 21 2.62 -12.18 -5.26
C GLN A 21 1.36 -11.39 -5.62
N ALA A 22 1.41 -10.06 -5.52
CA ALA A 22 0.28 -9.22 -5.90
C ALA A 22 -0.01 -9.33 -7.40
N VAL A 23 1.03 -9.36 -8.22
CA VAL A 23 0.89 -9.54 -9.67
C VAL A 23 0.29 -10.91 -10.00
N ALA A 24 0.71 -11.96 -9.28
CA ALA A 24 0.15 -13.29 -9.47
C ALA A 24 -1.36 -13.30 -9.15
N LYS A 25 -1.76 -12.60 -8.09
CA LYS A 25 -3.17 -12.48 -7.73
C LYS A 25 -3.96 -11.72 -8.81
N ALA A 26 -3.38 -10.66 -9.35
CA ALA A 26 -4.02 -9.90 -10.41
C ALA A 26 -4.26 -10.79 -11.64
N ARG A 27 -3.28 -11.61 -12.00
CA ARG A 27 -3.44 -12.55 -13.11
C ARG A 27 -4.54 -13.57 -12.83
N GLU A 28 -4.61 -14.07 -11.61
CA GLU A 28 -5.67 -15.00 -11.20
C GLU A 28 -7.04 -14.35 -11.36
N LEU A 29 -7.16 -13.06 -11.00
CA LEU A 29 -8.42 -12.32 -11.08
C LEU A 29 -8.72 -11.81 -12.50
N GLY A 30 -7.78 -11.94 -13.43
CA GLY A 30 -7.95 -11.46 -14.79
C GLY A 30 -7.89 -9.94 -14.92
N VAL A 31 -7.17 -9.26 -14.03
CA VAL A 31 -7.05 -7.80 -14.05
C VAL A 31 -5.58 -7.40 -14.18
N THR A 32 -5.34 -6.12 -14.51
CA THR A 32 -4.00 -5.56 -14.59
C THR A 32 -3.84 -4.48 -13.53
N GLU A 33 -2.68 -4.47 -12.90
CA GLU A 33 -2.42 -3.62 -11.75
C GLU A 33 -1.05 -2.96 -11.83
N ASN A 34 -0.90 -1.87 -11.10
CA ASN A 34 0.40 -1.38 -10.65
C ASN A 34 0.54 -1.76 -9.18
N VAL A 35 1.71 -2.23 -8.80
CA VAL A 35 2.00 -2.62 -7.42
C VAL A 35 3.23 -1.85 -6.98
N ALA A 36 3.12 -1.10 -5.91
CA ALA A 36 4.21 -0.30 -5.35
C ALA A 36 4.48 -0.72 -3.92
N ILE A 37 5.76 -0.88 -3.58
CA ILE A 37 6.20 -1.06 -2.19
C ILE A 37 7.10 0.13 -1.86
N LEU A 38 6.77 0.84 -0.79
CA LEU A 38 7.61 1.88 -0.22
C LEU A 38 8.27 1.36 1.06
N ASP A 39 9.46 1.87 1.35
CA ASP A 39 10.09 1.58 2.63
C ASP A 39 9.49 2.46 3.73
N ASP A 40 10.00 2.33 4.95
CA ASP A 40 9.50 3.09 6.10
C ASP A 40 9.70 4.60 5.96
N GLY A 41 10.64 5.02 5.13
CA GLY A 41 10.88 6.45 4.86
C GLY A 41 10.07 7.00 3.70
N GLY A 42 9.22 6.19 3.08
CA GLY A 42 8.40 6.64 1.96
C GLY A 42 9.09 6.55 0.61
N ASN A 43 10.24 5.89 0.53
CA ASN A 43 10.99 5.75 -0.71
C ASN A 43 10.55 4.51 -1.46
N LEU A 44 10.52 4.60 -2.79
CA LEU A 44 10.13 3.46 -3.61
C LEU A 44 11.15 2.34 -3.47
N LYS A 45 10.71 1.15 -3.10
CA LYS A 45 11.57 -0.01 -2.90
C LYS A 45 11.41 -1.06 -4.00
N ALA A 46 10.19 -1.27 -4.46
CA ALA A 46 9.90 -2.20 -5.56
C ALA A 46 8.61 -1.74 -6.25
N PHE A 47 8.53 -1.99 -7.55
CA PHE A 47 7.39 -1.55 -8.33
C PHE A 47 7.21 -2.44 -9.55
N SER A 48 5.95 -2.71 -9.91
CA SER A 48 5.64 -3.36 -11.17
C SER A 48 4.41 -2.72 -11.80
N ARG A 49 4.54 -2.35 -13.08
CA ARG A 49 3.39 -1.96 -13.88
C ARG A 49 3.09 -3.12 -14.82
N MET A 50 1.95 -3.77 -14.63
CA MET A 50 1.53 -4.82 -15.55
C MET A 50 1.15 -4.21 -16.88
N ASP A 51 1.37 -4.98 -17.95
CA ASP A 51 0.96 -4.55 -19.29
C ASP A 51 -0.55 -4.30 -19.29
N GLY A 52 -0.94 -3.14 -19.80
CA GLY A 52 -2.36 -2.77 -19.87
C GLY A 52 -2.88 -2.01 -18.65
N ALA A 53 -2.13 -1.90 -17.57
CA ALA A 53 -2.56 -1.09 -16.43
C ALA A 53 -2.60 0.39 -16.85
N PRO A 54 -3.66 1.14 -16.49
CA PRO A 54 -3.79 2.52 -16.90
C PRO A 54 -2.66 3.40 -16.36
N ILE A 55 -2.13 4.28 -17.21
CA ILE A 55 -0.97 5.11 -16.85
C ILE A 55 -1.18 5.92 -15.56
N PRO A 56 -2.31 6.62 -15.34
CA PRO A 56 -2.46 7.41 -14.11
C PRO A 56 -2.44 6.58 -12.84
N THR A 57 -2.69 5.27 -12.92
CA THR A 57 -2.72 4.42 -11.74
C THR A 57 -1.32 4.05 -11.24
N ILE A 58 -0.27 4.39 -12.02
CA ILE A 58 1.11 4.25 -11.55
C ILE A 58 1.33 5.12 -10.31
N GLU A 59 0.93 6.39 -10.39
CA GLU A 59 1.06 7.30 -9.27
C GLU A 59 0.09 6.94 -8.15
N MET A 60 -1.13 6.53 -8.50
CA MET A 60 -2.13 6.15 -7.50
C MET A 60 -1.65 5.01 -6.62
N ALA A 61 -0.98 4.00 -7.19
CA ALA A 61 -0.44 2.89 -6.41
C ALA A 61 0.59 3.40 -5.39
N GLN A 62 1.48 4.28 -5.81
CA GLN A 62 2.49 4.85 -4.93
C GLN A 62 1.86 5.72 -3.84
N ASN A 63 0.84 6.50 -4.18
CA ASN A 63 0.15 7.35 -3.22
C ASN A 63 -0.63 6.54 -2.19
N LYS A 64 -1.21 5.40 -2.59
CA LYS A 64 -1.85 4.49 -1.65
C LYS A 64 -0.83 3.93 -0.65
N ALA A 65 0.34 3.51 -1.14
CA ALA A 65 1.39 3.03 -0.25
C ALA A 65 1.85 4.14 0.70
N TYR A 66 2.07 5.34 0.18
CA TYR A 66 2.50 6.47 1.00
C TYR A 66 1.47 6.78 2.10
N THR A 67 0.20 6.83 1.74
CA THR A 67 -0.87 7.10 2.70
C THR A 67 -0.91 6.04 3.80
N ALA A 68 -0.69 4.77 3.43
CA ALA A 68 -0.72 3.66 4.39
C ALA A 68 0.44 3.70 5.39
N LEU A 69 1.46 4.53 5.17
CA LEU A 69 2.50 4.75 6.17
C LEU A 69 1.96 5.43 7.43
N LEU A 70 0.74 5.95 7.38
CA LEU A 70 0.04 6.40 8.58
C LEU A 70 -0.22 5.26 9.57
N GLY A 71 -0.14 4.01 9.11
CA GLY A 71 -0.30 2.85 9.98
C GLY A 71 -1.65 2.17 9.89
N VAL A 72 -2.49 2.59 8.96
CA VAL A 72 -3.82 2.00 8.70
C VAL A 72 -3.99 1.78 7.20
N SER A 73 -4.91 0.90 6.82
CA SER A 73 -5.22 0.73 5.40
C SER A 73 -5.85 2.02 4.86
N THR A 74 -5.71 2.21 3.55
CA THR A 74 -6.28 3.42 2.93
C THR A 74 -7.81 3.42 2.97
N GLN A 75 -8.43 2.25 3.03
CA GLN A 75 -9.88 2.18 3.22
C GLN A 75 -10.25 2.62 4.63
N ASP A 76 -9.54 2.15 5.65
CA ASP A 76 -9.79 2.56 7.03
C ASP A 76 -9.52 4.05 7.20
N PHE A 77 -8.53 4.57 6.50
CA PHE A 77 -8.26 6.01 6.51
C PHE A 77 -9.44 6.80 5.96
N PHE A 78 -10.03 6.34 4.85
CA PHE A 78 -11.24 6.99 4.33
C PHE A 78 -12.36 6.94 5.36
N ASN A 79 -12.57 5.77 5.97
CA ASN A 79 -13.62 5.62 6.97
C ASN A 79 -13.43 6.57 8.14
N PHE A 80 -12.17 6.85 8.50
CA PHE A 80 -11.85 7.79 9.56
C PHE A 80 -12.14 9.24 9.14
N ILE A 81 -11.67 9.67 7.96
CA ILE A 81 -11.82 11.07 7.57
C ILE A 81 -13.25 11.45 7.21
N GLN A 82 -14.07 10.49 6.76
CA GLN A 82 -15.45 10.82 6.37
C GLN A 82 -16.30 11.25 7.55
N GLY A 83 -15.88 10.94 8.77
CA GLY A 83 -16.58 11.37 9.97
C GLY A 83 -16.25 12.79 10.42
N ASP A 84 -15.32 13.46 9.74
CA ASP A 84 -14.87 14.81 10.09
C ASP A 84 -14.85 15.68 8.83
N PRO A 85 -15.78 16.65 8.71
CA PRO A 85 -15.86 17.48 7.50
C PRO A 85 -14.56 18.22 7.18
N SER A 86 -13.77 18.63 8.17
CA SER A 86 -12.54 19.36 7.91
C SER A 86 -11.47 18.43 7.29
N LEU A 87 -11.40 17.18 7.74
CA LEU A 87 -10.50 16.19 7.16
C LEU A 87 -10.94 15.81 5.76
N LEU A 88 -12.24 15.59 5.59
CA LEU A 88 -12.77 15.21 4.28
C LEU A 88 -12.52 16.31 3.24
N ALA A 89 -12.58 17.57 3.63
CA ALA A 89 -12.30 18.69 2.73
C ALA A 89 -10.79 18.90 2.56
N GLY A 90 -9.99 18.72 3.61
CA GLY A 90 -8.58 19.06 3.60
C GLY A 90 -7.68 17.99 2.98
N ILE A 91 -7.93 16.72 3.26
CA ILE A 91 -7.06 15.64 2.79
C ILE A 91 -6.92 15.64 1.26
N PRO A 92 -8.00 15.81 0.47
CA PRO A 92 -7.86 15.80 -1.01
C PRO A 92 -6.97 16.91 -1.56
N THR A 93 -6.62 17.91 -0.77
CA THR A 93 -5.72 18.98 -1.25
C THR A 93 -4.23 18.58 -1.16
N LEU A 94 -3.94 17.47 -0.50
CA LEU A 94 -2.56 17.00 -0.31
C LEU A 94 -2.16 16.09 -1.47
N ALA A 95 -0.96 16.31 -2.02
CA ALA A 95 -0.54 15.69 -3.27
C ALA A 95 -0.42 14.17 -3.22
N ARG A 96 -0.03 13.60 -2.08
CA ARG A 96 0.28 12.16 -2.00
C ARG A 96 -0.73 11.36 -1.19
N MET A 97 -1.85 11.96 -0.82
CA MET A 97 -2.85 11.25 -0.01
C MET A 97 -3.88 10.59 -0.91
N ALA A 98 -4.13 9.31 -0.65
CA ALA A 98 -5.09 8.51 -1.41
C ALA A 98 -6.00 7.80 -0.42
N ALA A 99 -7.24 8.27 -0.30
CA ALA A 99 -8.17 7.79 0.72
C ALA A 99 -9.20 6.83 0.13
N TRP A 100 -8.72 5.78 -0.53
CA TRP A 100 -9.59 4.68 -0.99
C TRP A 100 -8.77 3.39 -1.02
N GLY A 101 -9.45 2.25 -1.00
CA GLY A 101 -8.83 0.95 -0.78
C GLY A 101 -7.72 0.58 -1.73
N GLY A 102 -6.78 -0.23 -1.25
CA GLY A 102 -5.67 -0.75 -2.02
C GLY A 102 -4.31 -0.47 -1.41
N GLY A 103 -4.23 0.34 -0.36
CA GLY A 103 -2.99 0.58 0.37
C GLY A 103 -3.02 -0.04 1.75
N PHE A 104 -1.93 -0.67 2.17
CA PHE A 104 -1.80 -1.28 3.48
C PHE A 104 -0.42 -1.05 4.05
N PRO A 105 -0.31 -0.78 5.36
CA PRO A 105 1.00 -0.76 5.99
C PRO A 105 1.57 -2.17 6.04
N ILE A 106 2.90 -2.26 6.00
CA ILE A 106 3.62 -3.52 6.19
C ILE A 106 4.23 -3.45 7.58
N LYS A 107 3.75 -4.31 8.48
CA LYS A 107 4.17 -4.31 9.87
C LYS A 107 4.84 -5.63 10.23
N VAL A 108 5.94 -5.53 10.96
CA VAL A 108 6.64 -6.68 11.52
C VAL A 108 6.83 -6.38 13.00
N ASP A 109 6.35 -7.26 13.86
CA ASP A 109 6.39 -7.08 15.32
C ASP A 109 5.82 -5.73 15.75
N GLY A 110 4.75 -5.30 15.09
CA GLY A 110 4.07 -4.03 15.41
C GLY A 110 4.74 -2.80 14.87
N GLU A 111 5.90 -2.94 14.24
CA GLU A 111 6.64 -1.80 13.68
C GLU A 111 6.36 -1.68 12.18
N ILE A 112 6.10 -0.47 11.71
CA ILE A 112 5.89 -0.22 10.28
C ILE A 112 7.24 -0.25 9.57
N VAL A 113 7.44 -1.21 8.68
CA VAL A 113 8.68 -1.34 7.92
C VAL A 113 8.54 -0.88 6.47
N GLY A 114 7.33 -0.58 6.05
CA GLY A 114 7.03 -0.11 4.71
C GLY A 114 5.53 -0.12 4.47
N ALA A 115 5.14 0.00 3.22
CA ALA A 115 3.73 -0.06 2.83
C ALA A 115 3.59 -0.54 1.39
N ILE A 116 2.44 -1.15 1.09
CA ILE A 116 2.10 -1.59 -0.26
C ILE A 116 0.91 -0.78 -0.76
N GLY A 117 0.94 -0.45 -2.06
CA GLY A 117 -0.19 0.17 -2.73
C GLY A 117 -0.43 -0.50 -4.07
N VAL A 118 -1.69 -0.78 -4.37
CA VAL A 118 -2.11 -1.43 -5.61
C VAL A 118 -3.21 -0.60 -6.25
N SER A 119 -3.07 -0.33 -7.54
CA SER A 119 -4.06 0.45 -8.28
C SER A 119 -4.01 0.11 -9.76
N GLY A 120 -5.17 0.10 -10.42
CA GLY A 120 -5.23 -0.13 -11.86
C GLY A 120 -6.39 -0.99 -12.29
N ALA A 121 -6.92 -1.82 -11.42
CA ALA A 121 -8.03 -2.70 -11.76
C ALA A 121 -9.35 -1.94 -11.85
N PRO A 122 -10.38 -2.52 -12.48
CA PRO A 122 -11.67 -1.86 -12.62
C PRO A 122 -12.40 -1.56 -11.33
N THR A 123 -12.12 -2.31 -10.26
CA THR A 123 -12.77 -2.09 -8.96
C THR A 123 -11.75 -1.95 -7.86
N VAL A 124 -12.10 -1.16 -6.84
CA VAL A 124 -11.27 -1.00 -5.65
C VAL A 124 -11.07 -2.34 -4.94
N GLN A 125 -12.09 -3.20 -4.97
CA GLN A 125 -11.97 -4.51 -4.31
C GLN A 125 -10.87 -5.37 -4.93
N ASN A 126 -10.69 -5.30 -6.24
CA ASN A 126 -9.58 -6.01 -6.90
C ASN A 126 -8.23 -5.51 -6.39
N ASP A 127 -8.08 -4.19 -6.25
CA ASP A 127 -6.86 -3.60 -5.73
C ASP A 127 -6.58 -4.10 -4.30
N VAL A 128 -7.62 -4.14 -3.47
CA VAL A 128 -7.53 -4.62 -2.09
C VAL A 128 -7.12 -6.09 -2.07
N ASP A 129 -7.75 -6.92 -2.90
CA ASP A 129 -7.47 -8.36 -2.93
C ASP A 129 -6.02 -8.63 -3.33
N CYS A 130 -5.52 -7.88 -4.32
CA CYS A 130 -4.13 -8.04 -4.76
C CYS A 130 -3.14 -7.64 -3.66
N ALA A 131 -3.40 -6.52 -2.99
CA ALA A 131 -2.53 -6.08 -1.89
C ALA A 131 -2.53 -7.09 -0.74
N ARG A 132 -3.69 -7.61 -0.38
CA ARG A 132 -3.80 -8.62 0.69
C ARG A 132 -3.06 -9.90 0.34
N ALA A 133 -3.09 -10.32 -0.91
CA ALA A 133 -2.36 -11.51 -1.33
C ALA A 133 -0.87 -11.37 -1.05
N ALA A 134 -0.32 -10.15 -1.21
CA ALA A 134 1.08 -9.90 -0.91
C ALA A 134 1.37 -9.90 0.58
N LEU A 135 0.42 -9.43 1.40
CA LEU A 135 0.63 -9.32 2.84
C LEU A 135 0.82 -10.67 3.54
N VAL A 136 0.35 -11.76 2.95
CA VAL A 136 0.55 -13.08 3.55
C VAL A 136 2.03 -13.48 3.63
N LEU A 137 2.90 -12.81 2.86
CA LEU A 137 4.33 -13.08 2.88
C LEU A 137 5.05 -12.37 4.02
N VAL A 138 4.37 -11.46 4.72
CA VAL A 138 4.99 -10.65 5.77
C VAL A 138 4.98 -11.43 7.08
N PRO A 139 6.16 -11.66 7.72
CA PRO A 139 6.20 -12.34 9.01
C PRO A 139 5.44 -11.51 10.05
N ASP A 140 4.64 -12.18 10.87
CA ASP A 140 3.93 -11.53 11.97
C ASP A 140 3.05 -10.38 11.55
N ALA A 141 2.47 -10.46 10.33
CA ALA A 141 1.60 -9.41 9.81
C ALA A 141 0.31 -9.26 10.60
N GLY A 142 -0.08 -10.30 11.36
CA GLY A 142 -1.35 -10.29 12.05
C GLY A 142 -2.53 -10.44 11.12
N PRO A 143 -3.76 -10.30 11.63
CA PRO A 143 -4.94 -10.40 10.77
C PRO A 143 -4.94 -9.27 9.74
N THR A 144 -5.25 -9.61 8.49
CA THR A 144 -5.38 -8.61 7.44
C THR A 144 -6.82 -8.09 7.48
N GLU A 145 -7.00 -6.97 8.12
CA GLU A 145 -8.32 -6.36 8.23
C GLU A 145 -8.84 -5.90 6.88
N GLN A 146 -10.14 -5.69 6.83
CA GLN A 146 -10.81 -5.27 5.60
C GLN A 146 -10.32 -3.97 5.08
#